data_4301ae72ece7e937ce3c3ec941b0748a
#
_entry.id   4301ae72ece7e937ce3c3ec941b0748a
#
_cell.length_a   1.000
_cell.length_b   1.000
_cell.length_c   1.000
_cell.angle_alpha   90.00
_cell.angle_beta   90.00
_cell.angle_gamma   90.00
#
_symmetry.space_group_name_H-M   'P 1'
#
loop_
_entity.id
_entity.type
_entity.pdbx_description
1 polymer ?
#
loop_
_entity_poly.entity_id
_entity_poly.type
_entity_poly.pdbx_seq_one_letter_code
_entity_poly.pdbx_strand_id
1 'polypeptide(L)'
;MALNIPGIDSNLGFIHTLFAIEDIHGVRAEKQGDEVHIVFDGSKRTMDESIFKMLSAWADQAEKLKNGEISKDQYDRWRYTFPAEDTTQI
;
A
#
# COMPACT_ATOMS: atom_id res chain seq x y z
N MET A 1 -12.07 -22.34 3.51
CA MET A 1 -11.82 -22.14 3.25
C MET A 1 -11.68 -21.79 2.61
N ALA A 2 -12.03 -21.57 2.42
CA ALA A 2 -12.01 -21.21 1.87
C ALA A 2 -11.58 -21.04 1.36
N LEU A 3 -11.60 -20.98 1.36
CA LEU A 3 -11.22 -20.69 1.10
C LEU A 3 -10.57 -20.87 0.53
N ASN A 4 -10.60 -21.17 0.69
CA ASN A 4 -9.96 -21.25 0.13
C ASN A 4 -9.70 -21.44 -0.86
N ILE A 5 -10.24 -21.06 -0.90
CA ILE A 5 -10.29 -21.15 -2.02
C ILE A 5 -9.55 -20.56 -2.78
N PRO A 6 -8.98 -20.72 -3.00
CA PRO A 6 -8.08 -20.09 -3.67
C PRO A 6 -8.38 -19.96 -4.99
N GLY A 7 -7.67 -19.38 -5.70
CA GLY A 7 -7.78 -19.43 -7.02
C GLY A 7 -8.42 -18.30 -7.66
N ILE A 8 -9.20 -18.57 -8.66
CA ILE A 8 -9.75 -17.54 -9.53
C ILE A 8 -10.55 -16.52 -8.79
N ASP A 9 -11.36 -16.97 -7.84
CA ASP A 9 -12.20 -16.04 -7.10
C ASP A 9 -11.37 -15.04 -6.30
N SER A 10 -10.28 -15.51 -5.69
CA SER A 10 -9.42 -14.62 -4.94
C SER A 10 -8.74 -13.62 -5.85
N ASN A 11 -8.29 -14.07 -7.00
CA ASN A 11 -7.62 -13.18 -7.94
C ASN A 11 -8.57 -12.14 -8.49
N LEU A 12 -9.76 -12.56 -8.82
CA LEU A 12 -10.76 -11.61 -9.30
C LEU A 12 -11.16 -10.63 -8.23
N GLY A 13 -11.31 -11.11 -6.99
CA GLY A 13 -11.63 -10.22 -5.89
C GLY A 13 -10.55 -9.19 -5.68
N PHE A 14 -9.31 -9.61 -5.77
CA PHE A 14 -8.18 -8.71 -5.60
C PHE A 14 -8.20 -7.61 -6.66
N ILE A 15 -8.36 -7.99 -7.93
CA ILE A 15 -8.32 -6.98 -8.98
C ILE A 15 -9.52 -6.04 -8.90
N HIS A 16 -10.69 -6.54 -8.53
CA HIS A 16 -11.86 -5.68 -8.39
C HIS A 16 -11.71 -4.73 -7.21
N THR A 17 -11.00 -5.15 -6.16
CA THR A 17 -10.70 -4.26 -5.07
C THR A 17 -9.83 -3.10 -5.55
N LEU A 18 -8.85 -3.41 -6.40
CA LEU A 18 -7.99 -2.37 -6.95
C LEU A 18 -8.79 -1.43 -7.85
N PHE A 19 -9.74 -1.95 -8.62
CA PHE A 19 -10.59 -1.10 -9.44
C PHE A 19 -11.40 -0.14 -8.57
N ALA A 20 -11.92 -0.64 -7.45
CA ALA A 20 -12.67 0.22 -6.54
C ALA A 20 -11.79 1.33 -5.98
N ILE A 21 -10.56 0.98 -5.65
CA ILE A 21 -9.61 1.96 -5.14
C ILE A 21 -9.31 3.01 -6.21
N GLU A 22 -9.20 2.57 -7.46
CA GLU A 22 -9.00 3.51 -8.55
C GLU A 22 -10.14 4.50 -8.63
N ASP A 23 -11.37 4.01 -8.53
CA ASP A 23 -12.54 4.88 -8.65
C ASP A 23 -12.63 5.87 -7.49
N ILE A 24 -12.27 5.43 -6.28
CA ILE A 24 -12.43 6.27 -5.11
C ILE A 24 -11.30 7.30 -5.00
N HIS A 25 -10.07 6.88 -5.28
CA HIS A 25 -8.91 7.72 -5.02
C HIS A 25 -8.18 8.20 -6.26
N GLY A 26 -8.62 7.80 -7.44
CA GLY A 26 -7.95 8.23 -8.66
C GLY A 26 -6.59 7.61 -8.84
N VAL A 27 -6.41 6.42 -8.31
CA VAL A 27 -5.17 5.67 -8.45
C VAL A 27 -5.01 5.25 -9.91
N ARG A 28 -3.79 5.13 -10.37
CA ARG A 28 -3.58 4.67 -11.73
C ARG A 28 -2.57 3.53 -11.77
N ALA A 29 -2.68 2.72 -12.79
CA ALA A 29 -1.79 1.60 -13.02
C ALA A 29 -0.91 1.92 -14.20
N GLU A 30 0.38 1.63 -14.08
CA GLU A 30 1.35 1.90 -15.14
C GLU A 30 2.23 0.68 -15.31
N LYS A 31 2.53 0.33 -16.55
CA LYS A 31 3.40 -0.80 -16.81
C LYS A 31 4.76 -0.30 -17.26
N GLN A 32 5.80 -0.83 -16.63
CA GLN A 32 7.17 -0.48 -16.97
C GLN A 32 7.98 -1.76 -17.05
N GLY A 33 8.26 -2.22 -18.28
CA GLY A 33 8.97 -3.47 -18.47
C GLY A 33 8.22 -4.63 -17.85
N ASP A 34 8.85 -5.29 -16.90
CA ASP A 34 8.25 -6.43 -16.23
C ASP A 34 7.50 -6.02 -14.96
N GLU A 35 7.33 -4.74 -14.73
CA GLU A 35 6.72 -4.24 -13.50
C GLU A 35 5.40 -3.55 -13.79
N VAL A 36 4.47 -3.68 -12.85
CA VAL A 36 3.25 -2.90 -12.86
C VAL A 36 3.26 -2.05 -11.61
N HIS A 37 3.12 -0.74 -11.79
CA HIS A 37 3.17 0.22 -10.70
C HIS A 37 1.78 0.75 -10.42
N ILE A 38 1.39 0.76 -9.17
CA ILE A 38 0.13 1.35 -8.74
C ILE A 38 0.47 2.68 -8.11
N VAL A 39 0.00 3.77 -8.69
CA VAL A 39 0.40 5.11 -8.28
C VAL A 39 -0.72 5.80 -7.52
N PHE A 40 -0.40 6.19 -6.30
CA PHE A 40 -1.28 7.00 -5.45
C PHE A 40 -0.71 8.41 -5.49
N ASP A 41 -1.35 9.28 -6.24
CA ASP A 41 -0.82 10.62 -6.51
C ASP A 41 -1.42 11.63 -5.54
N GLY A 42 -0.59 12.12 -4.62
CA GLY A 42 -1.05 13.03 -3.58
C GLY A 42 -1.46 14.40 -4.08
N SER A 43 -1.15 14.71 -5.34
CA SER A 43 -1.55 15.99 -5.89
C SER A 43 -2.97 15.98 -6.44
N LYS A 44 -3.59 14.80 -6.52
CA LYS A 44 -4.94 14.68 -7.03
C LYS A 44 -5.95 15.05 -5.96
N ARG A 45 -7.00 15.73 -6.39
CA ARG A 45 -8.04 16.17 -5.46
C ARG A 45 -8.81 15.00 -4.88
N THR A 46 -8.84 13.88 -5.58
CA THR A 46 -9.55 12.70 -5.12
C THR A 46 -8.79 11.92 -4.07
N MET A 47 -7.50 12.22 -3.89
CA MET A 47 -6.69 11.47 -2.93
C MET A 47 -6.96 11.96 -1.52
N ASP A 48 -7.34 11.04 -0.64
CA ASP A 48 -7.55 11.35 0.77
C ASP A 48 -6.20 11.63 1.42
N GLU A 49 -6.11 12.76 2.11
CA GLU A 49 -4.85 13.20 2.69
C GLU A 49 -4.35 12.22 3.75
N SER A 50 -5.26 11.72 4.56
CA SER A 50 -4.88 10.79 5.61
C SER A 50 -4.33 9.50 5.04
N ILE A 51 -4.98 8.99 4.00
CA ILE A 51 -4.51 7.77 3.35
C ILE A 51 -3.17 8.00 2.69
N PHE A 52 -3.01 9.15 2.06
CA PHE A 52 -1.74 9.44 1.40
C PHE A 52 -0.60 9.51 2.41
N LYS A 53 -0.86 10.07 3.59
CA LYS A 53 0.16 10.10 4.64
C LYS A 53 0.55 8.71 5.09
N MET A 54 -0.42 7.81 5.23
CA MET A 54 -0.10 6.44 5.61
C MET A 54 0.71 5.73 4.54
N LEU A 55 0.33 5.93 3.28
CA LEU A 55 1.06 5.33 2.18
C LEU A 55 2.48 5.88 2.10
N SER A 56 2.64 7.18 2.34
CA SER A 56 3.96 7.79 2.33
C SER A 56 4.83 7.22 3.44
N ALA A 57 4.25 7.02 4.62
CA ALA A 57 5.00 6.42 5.72
C ALA A 57 5.47 5.02 5.37
N TRP A 58 4.59 4.25 4.75
CA TRP A 58 4.96 2.91 4.31
C TRP A 58 6.09 2.96 3.29
N ALA A 59 5.97 3.84 2.30
CA ALA A 59 6.99 3.95 1.27
C ALA A 59 8.33 4.36 1.87
N ASP A 60 8.32 5.25 2.86
CA ASP A 60 9.55 5.67 3.52
C ASP A 60 10.22 4.49 4.22
N GLN A 61 9.43 3.68 4.92
CA GLN A 61 9.97 2.53 5.62
C GLN A 61 10.51 1.49 4.65
N ALA A 62 9.79 1.29 3.55
CA ALA A 62 10.23 0.33 2.55
C ALA A 62 11.56 0.77 1.93
N GLU A 63 11.72 2.07 1.73
CA GLU A 63 12.97 2.57 1.19
C GLU A 63 14.11 2.40 2.18
N LYS A 64 13.86 2.63 3.47
CA LYS A 64 14.89 2.42 4.47
C LYS A 64 15.33 0.97 4.51
N LEU A 65 14.38 0.04 4.37
CA LEU A 65 14.71 -1.36 4.30
C LEU A 65 15.59 -1.65 3.09
N LYS A 66 15.20 -1.11 1.94
CA LYS A 66 15.93 -1.33 0.71
C LYS A 66 17.37 -0.82 0.81
N ASN A 67 17.54 0.31 1.50
CA ASN A 67 18.86 0.94 1.62
C ASN A 67 19.67 0.40 2.80
N GLY A 68 19.14 -0.56 3.53
CA GLY A 68 19.85 -1.14 4.64
C GLY A 68 19.85 -0.30 5.91
N GLU A 69 19.00 0.71 5.97
CA GLU A 69 18.95 1.58 7.15
C GLU A 69 18.19 0.93 8.30
N ILE A 70 17.29 0.02 7.99
CA ILE A 70 16.59 -0.75 9.01
C ILE A 70 16.62 -2.20 8.60
N SER A 71 16.48 -3.09 9.58
CA SER A 71 16.45 -4.52 9.32
C SER A 71 15.02 -4.95 8.93
N LYS A 72 14.94 -6.18 8.40
CA LYS A 72 13.63 -6.75 8.09
C LYS A 72 12.78 -6.87 9.34
N ASP A 73 13.41 -7.22 10.48
CA ASP A 73 12.67 -7.30 11.73
C ASP A 73 12.10 -5.97 12.14
N GLN A 74 12.87 -4.91 11.96
CA GLN A 74 12.41 -3.57 12.29
C GLN A 74 11.27 -3.15 11.36
N TYR A 75 11.41 -3.47 10.10
CA TYR A 75 10.37 -3.15 9.12
C TYR A 75 9.07 -3.90 9.46
N ASP A 76 9.19 -5.18 9.76
CA ASP A 76 8.00 -5.98 10.10
C ASP A 76 7.34 -5.47 11.38
N ARG A 77 8.16 -5.10 12.35
CA ARG A 77 7.61 -4.56 13.59
C ARG A 77 6.83 -3.28 13.34
N TRP A 78 7.39 -2.41 12.49
CA TRP A 78 6.70 -1.17 12.15
C TRP A 78 5.33 -1.47 11.56
N ARG A 79 5.25 -2.43 10.64
CA ARG A 79 3.97 -2.76 10.02
C ARG A 79 2.98 -3.33 11.02
N TYR A 80 3.45 -4.21 11.89
CA TYR A 80 2.56 -4.85 12.85
C TYR A 80 2.02 -3.89 13.88
N THR A 81 2.79 -2.88 14.23
CA THR A 81 2.37 -1.93 15.26
C THR A 81 1.75 -0.67 14.68
N PHE A 82 1.76 -0.54 13.37
CA PHE A 82 1.17 0.63 12.74
C PHE A 82 -0.33 0.66 13.01
N PRO A 83 -0.91 1.77 13.40
CA PRO A 83 -0.31 3.10 13.51
C PRO A 83 0.01 3.49 14.96
N ALA A 84 0.42 2.54 15.77
CA ALA A 84 0.53 2.77 17.20
C ALA A 84 1.35 4.00 17.54
N GLU A 85 2.52 4.12 16.92
CA GLU A 85 3.37 5.23 17.25
C GLU A 85 2.92 6.51 16.61
N ASP A 86 2.34 6.41 15.46
CA ASP A 86 1.83 7.57 14.77
C ASP A 86 0.69 8.20 15.53
N THR A 87 -0.14 7.38 16.13
CA THR A 87 -1.28 7.91 16.84
C THR A 87 -0.87 8.67 18.07
N THR A 88 0.24 8.29 18.68
CA THR A 88 0.69 8.98 19.88
C THR A 88 1.25 10.33 19.57
N GLN A 89 1.59 10.60 18.34
CA GLN A 89 2.18 11.86 17.96
C GLN A 89 1.20 12.84 17.42
N ILE A 90 0.03 12.36 17.19
CA ILE A 90 -1.01 13.22 16.68
C ILE A 90 -1.75 13.86 17.84
#